data_426fde8b2a4bed29e3be1dc5a1cf88f1
#
_entry.id   426fde8b2a4bed29e3be1dc5a1cf88f1
#
_cell.length_a   1.000
_cell.length_b   1.000
_cell.length_c   1.000
_cell.angle_alpha   90.00
_cell.angle_beta   90.00
_cell.angle_gamma   90.00
#
_symmetry.space_group_name_H-M   'P 1'
#
loop_
_entity.id
_entity.type
_entity.pdbx_description
1 polymer ?
#
loop_
_entity_poly.entity_id
_entity_poly.type
_entity_poly.pdbx_seq_one_letter_code
_entity_poly.pdbx_strand_id
1 'polypeptide(L)'
;MGQPDGLTGFFNDALTIINRAEEKHVKLRLLGATAIYYRCPKSRKLTEALNRPLTDLDFMTLSKYAEHIPDLFSNLGFEANERVNTLYGLRRQIYNDPKSGRHVDIFVDKLTFCHELDLTRRLEIDPTTLTLADLFLEKMQIVKIGEKDIKDTIILLLEHELGESDDGTLNVKYVAKLLGNDWGWYYTVTTNIEKMKNYVDGLAMLSSDEKRIVKSRISTLSERIEREDKSMKWKFRAKAGPKVKWYTDVDDVENLGATPSE
;
A
#
# COMPACT_ATOMS: atom_id res chain seq x y z
N MET A 1 -10.59 21.70 -23.43
CA MET A 1 -9.37 21.14 -22.85
C MET A 1 -9.72 19.71 -22.44
N GLY A 2 -9.12 18.70 -23.08
CA GLY A 2 -9.42 17.29 -22.80
C GLY A 2 -9.08 16.95 -21.36
N GLN A 3 -9.93 16.14 -20.72
CA GLN A 3 -9.60 15.52 -19.43
C GLN A 3 -8.26 14.78 -19.61
N PRO A 4 -7.28 14.95 -18.70
CA PRO A 4 -6.07 14.17 -18.75
C PRO A 4 -6.45 12.69 -18.63
N ASP A 5 -5.97 11.91 -19.60
CA ASP A 5 -6.23 10.46 -19.66
C ASP A 5 -5.98 9.79 -18.32
N GLY A 6 -7.04 9.22 -17.75
CA GLY A 6 -7.13 8.52 -16.48
C GLY A 6 -5.83 8.27 -15.68
N LEU A 7 -5.09 7.21 -15.98
CA LEU A 7 -3.85 6.83 -15.28
C LEU A 7 -2.73 7.86 -15.40
N THR A 8 -2.54 8.45 -16.58
CA THR A 8 -1.48 9.44 -16.82
C THR A 8 -1.69 10.70 -15.99
N GLY A 9 -2.93 11.14 -15.79
CA GLY A 9 -3.26 12.27 -14.94
C GLY A 9 -2.87 12.02 -13.47
N PHE A 10 -3.18 10.83 -12.93
CA PHE A 10 -2.78 10.46 -11.57
C PHE A 10 -1.26 10.47 -11.37
N PHE A 11 -0.51 9.91 -12.32
CA PHE A 11 0.95 9.89 -12.23
C PHE A 11 1.56 11.29 -12.30
N ASN A 12 1.06 12.14 -13.19
CA ASN A 12 1.53 13.52 -13.32
C ASN A 12 1.27 14.33 -12.05
N ASP A 13 0.07 14.19 -11.46
CA ASP A 13 -0.29 14.85 -10.21
C ASP A 13 0.63 14.36 -9.07
N ALA A 14 0.79 13.03 -8.94
CA ALA A 14 1.64 12.44 -7.91
C ALA A 14 3.10 12.90 -8.02
N LEU A 15 3.68 12.87 -9.22
CA LEU A 15 5.06 13.31 -9.46
C LEU A 15 5.23 14.82 -9.23
N THR A 16 4.24 15.63 -9.59
CA THR A 16 4.23 17.07 -9.31
C THR A 16 4.27 17.33 -7.81
N ILE A 17 3.45 16.63 -7.03
CA ILE A 17 3.43 16.75 -5.57
C ILE A 17 4.79 16.34 -4.97
N ILE A 18 5.34 15.19 -5.39
CA ILE A 18 6.63 14.69 -4.90
C ILE A 18 7.75 15.68 -5.21
N ASN A 19 7.83 16.19 -6.46
CA ASN A 19 8.86 17.13 -6.85
C ASN A 19 8.77 18.44 -6.05
N ARG A 20 7.57 18.97 -5.84
CA ARG A 20 7.37 20.17 -5.00
C ARG A 20 7.72 19.93 -3.53
N ALA A 21 7.48 18.74 -3.02
CA ALA A 21 7.91 18.35 -1.68
C ALA A 21 9.45 18.31 -1.58
N GLU A 22 10.12 17.69 -2.55
CA GLU A 22 11.60 17.61 -2.59
C GLU A 22 12.24 19.01 -2.69
N GLU A 23 11.68 19.95 -3.48
CA GLU A 23 12.12 21.35 -3.53
C GLU A 23 12.08 22.03 -2.15
N LYS A 24 11.19 21.59 -1.27
CA LYS A 24 11.06 22.07 0.11
C LYS A 24 11.75 21.16 1.14
N HIS A 25 12.58 20.22 0.70
CA HIS A 25 13.23 19.22 1.53
C HIS A 25 12.28 18.33 2.36
N VAL A 26 11.03 18.19 1.92
CA VAL A 26 10.02 17.30 2.50
C VAL A 26 10.04 15.99 1.72
N LYS A 27 10.10 14.86 2.45
CA LYS A 27 10.06 13.54 1.81
C LYS A 27 8.64 13.01 1.79
N LEU A 28 8.10 12.86 0.59
CA LEU A 28 6.85 12.16 0.31
C LEU A 28 7.12 10.95 -0.56
N ARG A 29 6.51 9.82 -0.26
CA ARG A 29 6.58 8.60 -1.08
C ARG A 29 5.19 8.11 -1.39
N LEU A 30 4.96 7.85 -2.65
CA LEU A 30 3.68 7.33 -3.13
C LEU A 30 3.48 5.90 -2.63
N LEU A 31 2.26 5.57 -2.23
CA LEU A 31 1.82 4.22 -1.88
C LEU A 31 0.47 3.92 -2.55
N GLY A 32 -0.19 2.86 -2.16
CA GLY A 32 -1.49 2.51 -2.73
C GLY A 32 -1.44 1.98 -4.16
N ALA A 33 -2.61 1.95 -4.78
CA ALA A 33 -2.76 1.47 -6.15
C ALA A 33 -1.97 2.32 -7.15
N THR A 34 -1.92 3.64 -6.94
CA THR A 34 -1.18 4.56 -7.82
C THR A 34 0.31 4.25 -7.84
N ALA A 35 0.91 3.92 -6.67
CA ALA A 35 2.31 3.49 -6.59
C ALA A 35 2.55 2.17 -7.32
N ILE A 36 1.70 1.18 -7.11
CA ILE A 36 1.81 -0.13 -7.77
C ILE A 36 1.76 0.04 -9.28
N TYR A 37 0.83 0.80 -9.81
CA TYR A 37 0.69 1.00 -11.25
C TYR A 37 1.80 1.87 -11.84
N TYR A 38 2.33 2.81 -11.08
CA TYR A 38 3.53 3.55 -11.46
C TYR A 38 4.73 2.62 -11.60
N ARG A 39 4.90 1.67 -10.67
CA ARG A 39 5.98 0.68 -10.66
C ARG A 39 5.78 -0.44 -11.69
N CYS A 40 4.55 -0.65 -12.18
CA CYS A 40 4.20 -1.74 -13.10
C CYS A 40 3.78 -1.23 -14.50
N PRO A 41 4.65 -0.50 -15.23
CA PRO A 41 4.30 0.10 -16.52
C PRO A 41 3.99 -0.92 -17.63
N LYS A 42 4.54 -2.13 -17.57
CA LYS A 42 4.28 -3.19 -18.57
C LYS A 42 2.89 -3.78 -18.42
N SER A 43 2.32 -3.72 -17.22
CA SER A 43 1.00 -4.29 -16.89
C SER A 43 -0.17 -3.31 -17.07
N ARG A 44 0.05 -2.12 -17.67
CA ARG A 44 -1.01 -1.09 -17.84
C ARG A 44 -2.25 -1.62 -18.56
N LYS A 45 -2.09 -2.36 -19.65
CA LYS A 45 -3.23 -2.98 -20.38
C LYS A 45 -3.99 -3.96 -19.51
N LEU A 46 -3.31 -4.71 -18.67
CA LEU A 46 -3.93 -5.63 -17.72
C LEU A 46 -4.69 -4.86 -16.64
N THR A 47 -4.14 -3.77 -16.13
CA THR A 47 -4.79 -2.88 -15.17
C THR A 47 -6.13 -2.36 -15.68
N GLU A 48 -6.15 -1.90 -16.95
CA GLU A 48 -7.37 -1.45 -17.62
C GLU A 48 -8.38 -2.60 -17.78
N ALA A 49 -7.89 -3.77 -18.24
CA ALA A 49 -8.74 -4.97 -18.42
C ALA A 49 -9.34 -5.49 -17.11
N LEU A 50 -8.62 -5.31 -15.99
CA LEU A 50 -9.09 -5.65 -14.64
C LEU A 50 -10.15 -4.67 -14.11
N ASN A 51 -10.47 -3.61 -14.87
CA ASN A 51 -11.40 -2.54 -14.48
C ASN A 51 -11.11 -2.02 -13.07
N ARG A 52 -9.85 -1.61 -12.84
CA ARG A 52 -9.35 -1.13 -11.55
C ARG A 52 -9.02 0.36 -11.66
N PRO A 53 -10.02 1.25 -11.55
CA PRO A 53 -9.78 2.68 -11.60
C PRO A 53 -8.94 3.12 -10.39
N LEU A 54 -8.09 4.14 -10.60
CA LEU A 54 -7.49 4.90 -9.52
C LEU A 54 -8.52 5.94 -9.04
N THR A 55 -8.62 6.11 -7.73
CA THR A 55 -9.53 7.05 -7.08
C THR A 55 -8.77 8.13 -6.32
N ASP A 56 -7.69 7.75 -5.65
CA ASP A 56 -7.00 8.56 -4.66
C ASP A 56 -5.50 8.57 -4.89
N LEU A 57 -4.82 9.55 -4.31
CA LEU A 57 -3.37 9.59 -4.19
C LEU A 57 -2.99 9.39 -2.73
N ASP A 58 -2.29 8.31 -2.45
CA ASP A 58 -1.83 7.98 -1.12
C ASP A 58 -0.33 8.24 -1.00
N PHE A 59 0.08 8.96 0.05
CA PHE A 59 1.49 9.26 0.34
C PHE A 59 1.87 8.87 1.75
N MET A 60 3.15 8.56 1.92
CA MET A 60 3.80 8.40 3.22
C MET A 60 4.81 9.51 3.43
N THR A 61 4.86 10.04 4.66
CA THR A 61 5.90 10.95 5.13
C THR A 61 6.40 10.54 6.52
N LEU A 62 7.38 11.27 7.05
CA LEU A 62 7.84 11.10 8.42
C LEU A 62 7.38 12.27 9.30
N SER A 63 7.22 12.02 10.60
CA SER A 63 6.79 13.01 11.58
C SER A 63 7.63 14.29 11.56
N LYS A 64 8.94 14.18 11.30
CA LYS A 64 9.86 15.34 11.16
C LYS A 64 9.49 16.29 9.99
N TYR A 65 8.63 15.85 9.06
CA TYR A 65 8.19 16.65 7.93
C TYR A 65 6.69 17.02 8.00
N ALA A 66 5.94 16.43 8.93
CA ALA A 66 4.47 16.54 8.98
C ALA A 66 3.98 17.98 9.13
N GLU A 67 4.71 18.85 9.85
CA GLU A 67 4.38 20.26 10.04
C GLU A 67 4.51 21.10 8.77
N HIS A 68 5.28 20.65 7.76
CA HIS A 68 5.48 21.34 6.48
C HIS A 68 4.44 20.96 5.42
N ILE A 69 3.69 19.90 5.65
CA ILE A 69 2.70 19.38 4.69
C ILE A 69 1.56 20.37 4.43
N PRO A 70 0.96 21.04 5.46
CA PRO A 70 -0.11 22.00 5.23
C PRO A 70 0.29 23.12 4.29
N ASP A 71 1.46 23.72 4.49
CA ASP A 71 1.97 24.78 3.62
C ASP A 71 2.26 24.30 2.21
N LEU A 72 2.79 23.08 2.08
CA LEU A 72 3.05 22.45 0.77
C LEU A 72 1.74 22.31 -0.01
N PHE A 73 0.70 21.74 0.58
CA PHE A 73 -0.56 21.45 -0.08
C PHE A 73 -1.39 22.73 -0.36
N SER A 74 -1.36 23.70 0.57
CA SER A 74 -1.95 25.02 0.35
C SER A 74 -1.32 25.73 -0.86
N ASN A 75 0.00 25.71 -1.00
CA ASN A 75 0.71 26.29 -2.14
C ASN A 75 0.41 25.55 -3.48
N LEU A 76 0.02 24.30 -3.43
CA LEU A 76 -0.43 23.52 -4.58
C LEU A 76 -1.91 23.76 -4.91
N GLY A 77 -2.64 24.48 -4.05
CA GLY A 77 -4.05 24.82 -4.22
C GLY A 77 -5.01 23.76 -3.73
N PHE A 78 -4.54 22.81 -2.90
CA PHE A 78 -5.39 21.82 -2.24
C PHE A 78 -6.03 22.42 -0.97
N GLU A 79 -7.22 21.94 -0.66
CA GLU A 79 -7.95 22.26 0.56
C GLU A 79 -7.77 21.14 1.59
N ALA A 80 -7.44 21.54 2.83
CA ALA A 80 -7.27 20.61 3.94
C ALA A 80 -8.63 20.12 4.47
N ASN A 81 -8.71 18.84 4.84
CA ASN A 81 -9.78 18.38 5.72
C ASN A 81 -9.47 18.82 7.15
N GLU A 82 -9.90 20.03 7.53
CA GLU A 82 -9.58 20.67 8.79
C GLU A 82 -9.89 19.81 10.01
N ARG A 83 -11.01 19.08 9.98
CA ARG A 83 -11.40 18.21 11.09
C ARG A 83 -10.44 17.03 11.29
N VAL A 84 -10.14 16.33 10.20
CA VAL A 84 -9.23 15.17 10.26
C VAL A 84 -7.81 15.63 10.59
N ASN A 85 -7.35 16.69 9.95
CA ASN A 85 -5.98 17.17 10.11
C ASN A 85 -5.73 17.75 11.51
N THR A 86 -6.75 18.37 12.14
CA THR A 86 -6.64 18.84 13.53
C THR A 86 -6.60 17.68 14.53
N LEU A 87 -7.43 16.65 14.32
CA LEU A 87 -7.54 15.54 15.28
C LEU A 87 -6.44 14.48 15.09
N TYR A 88 -6.04 14.22 13.87
CA TYR A 88 -5.19 13.10 13.49
C TYR A 88 -3.93 13.49 12.71
N GLY A 89 -3.66 14.77 12.47
CA GLY A 89 -2.61 15.27 11.57
C GLY A 89 -1.19 14.78 11.86
N LEU A 90 -0.93 14.30 13.09
CA LEU A 90 0.33 13.63 13.45
C LEU A 90 0.42 12.17 12.97
N ARG A 91 -0.68 11.61 12.45
CA ARG A 91 -0.75 10.23 11.94
C ARG A 91 -1.25 10.15 10.51
N ARG A 92 -2.20 11.04 10.16
CA ARG A 92 -2.85 11.08 8.84
C ARG A 92 -3.31 12.50 8.55
N GLN A 93 -3.06 12.98 7.35
CA GLN A 93 -3.57 14.26 6.85
C GLN A 93 -4.31 14.02 5.53
N ILE A 94 -5.42 14.73 5.32
CA ILE A 94 -6.28 14.58 4.14
C ILE A 94 -6.40 15.94 3.45
N TYR A 95 -6.28 15.91 2.12
CA TYR A 95 -6.41 17.07 1.25
C TYR A 95 -7.27 16.76 0.03
N ASN A 96 -7.95 17.76 -0.50
CA ASN A 96 -8.74 17.65 -1.71
C ASN A 96 -8.37 18.77 -2.69
N ASP A 97 -8.21 18.44 -3.97
CA ASP A 97 -8.09 19.46 -5.02
C ASP A 97 -9.49 19.90 -5.45
N PRO A 98 -9.89 21.16 -5.20
CA PRO A 98 -11.22 21.64 -5.54
C PRO A 98 -11.46 21.74 -7.06
N LYS A 99 -10.40 21.69 -7.88
CA LYS A 99 -10.50 21.78 -9.34
C LYS A 99 -10.73 20.43 -10.00
N SER A 100 -9.99 19.41 -9.57
CA SER A 100 -10.06 18.07 -10.15
C SER A 100 -10.92 17.10 -9.33
N GLY A 101 -11.23 17.44 -8.08
CA GLY A 101 -11.83 16.53 -7.11
C GLY A 101 -10.87 15.46 -6.60
N ARG A 102 -9.56 15.62 -6.84
CA ARG A 102 -8.53 14.64 -6.43
C ARG A 102 -8.43 14.58 -4.92
N HIS A 103 -8.66 13.41 -4.37
CA HIS A 103 -8.44 13.12 -2.95
C HIS A 103 -6.99 12.70 -2.71
N VAL A 104 -6.40 13.21 -1.64
CA VAL A 104 -5.02 12.92 -1.23
C VAL A 104 -4.98 12.54 0.24
N ASP A 105 -4.42 11.37 0.52
CA ASP A 105 -4.17 10.86 1.85
C ASP A 105 -2.68 10.85 2.16
N ILE A 106 -2.29 11.37 3.31
CA ILE A 106 -0.90 11.40 3.75
C ILE A 106 -0.77 10.71 5.09
N PHE A 107 -0.11 9.56 5.12
CA PHE A 107 0.19 8.82 6.33
C PHE A 107 1.54 9.25 6.90
N VAL A 108 1.69 9.20 8.22
CA VAL A 108 2.90 9.66 8.92
C VAL A 108 3.53 8.50 9.67
N ASP A 109 4.80 8.21 9.39
CA ASP A 109 5.65 7.18 10.00
C ASP A 109 5.19 5.74 9.82
N LYS A 110 3.89 5.47 9.95
CA LYS A 110 3.32 4.12 10.00
C LYS A 110 2.01 4.02 9.24
N LEU A 111 1.79 2.86 8.61
CA LEU A 111 0.46 2.45 8.14
C LEU A 111 -0.18 1.57 9.21
N THR A 112 -1.24 2.08 9.83
CA THR A 112 -1.98 1.37 10.87
C THR A 112 -3.37 1.02 10.35
N PHE A 113 -3.45 -0.08 9.60
CA PHE A 113 -4.71 -0.68 9.17
C PHE A 113 -5.06 -1.89 10.06
N CYS A 114 -5.18 -3.09 9.48
CA CYS A 114 -5.37 -4.28 10.30
C CYS A 114 -4.13 -4.63 11.13
N HIS A 115 -2.95 -4.22 10.67
CA HIS A 115 -1.66 -4.35 11.35
C HIS A 115 -0.89 -3.04 11.27
N GLU A 116 0.16 -2.90 12.06
CA GLU A 116 1.06 -1.74 12.00
C GLU A 116 2.27 -2.06 11.13
N LEU A 117 2.47 -1.28 10.06
CA LEU A 117 3.66 -1.30 9.21
C LEU A 117 4.48 -0.04 9.49
N ASP A 118 5.60 -0.18 10.19
CA ASP A 118 6.52 0.91 10.51
C ASP A 118 7.44 1.20 9.32
N LEU A 119 7.34 2.41 8.78
CA LEU A 119 8.08 2.87 7.61
C LEU A 119 9.16 3.91 7.95
N THR A 120 9.39 4.20 9.23
CA THR A 120 10.32 5.24 9.68
C THR A 120 11.75 5.05 9.17
N ARG A 121 12.19 3.81 8.97
CA ARG A 121 13.53 3.47 8.45
C ARG A 121 13.52 3.03 6.98
N ARG A 122 12.36 3.08 6.33
CA ARG A 122 12.19 2.55 4.97
C ARG A 122 11.79 3.60 3.95
N LEU A 123 11.30 4.74 4.40
CA LEU A 123 10.78 5.79 3.53
C LEU A 123 11.82 6.31 2.52
N GLU A 124 13.09 6.31 2.88
CA GLU A 124 14.17 6.88 2.06
C GLU A 124 14.88 5.84 1.15
N ILE A 125 14.40 4.57 1.12
CA ILE A 125 14.99 3.52 0.27
C ILE A 125 14.71 3.78 -1.20
N ASP A 126 13.48 4.19 -1.54
CA ASP A 126 13.10 4.55 -2.91
C ASP A 126 12.74 6.05 -2.97
N PRO A 127 13.15 6.78 -4.02
CA PRO A 127 12.92 8.23 -4.07
C PRO A 127 11.49 8.63 -4.44
N THR A 128 10.67 7.73 -4.96
CA THR A 128 9.34 8.07 -5.51
C THR A 128 8.21 7.33 -4.80
N THR A 129 8.37 6.03 -4.56
CA THR A 129 7.33 5.16 -3.98
C THR A 129 7.81 4.51 -2.68
N LEU A 130 6.94 3.82 -1.98
CA LEU A 130 7.38 2.79 -1.06
C LEU A 130 8.09 1.67 -1.83
N THR A 131 8.89 0.84 -1.14
CA THR A 131 9.52 -0.32 -1.77
C THR A 131 8.48 -1.34 -2.22
N LEU A 132 8.84 -2.24 -3.14
CA LEU A 132 7.93 -3.29 -3.60
C LEU A 132 7.46 -4.20 -2.46
N ALA A 133 8.32 -4.44 -1.48
CA ALA A 133 7.97 -5.24 -0.30
C ALA A 133 6.99 -4.50 0.63
N ASP A 134 7.14 -3.18 0.79
CA ASP A 134 6.22 -2.38 1.59
C ASP A 134 4.86 -2.25 0.90
N LEU A 135 4.82 -2.06 -0.43
CA LEU A 135 3.59 -2.06 -1.23
C LEU A 135 2.87 -3.42 -1.16
N PHE A 136 3.61 -4.52 -1.19
CA PHE A 136 3.04 -5.85 -0.99
C PHE A 136 2.43 -5.98 0.41
N LEU A 137 3.16 -5.60 1.46
CA LEU A 137 2.67 -5.68 2.84
C LEU A 137 1.48 -4.76 3.09
N GLU A 138 1.47 -3.56 2.51
CA GLU A 138 0.34 -2.64 2.56
C GLU A 138 -0.97 -3.32 2.13
N LYS A 139 -0.96 -4.02 0.99
CA LYS A 139 -2.14 -4.71 0.47
C LYS A 139 -2.47 -5.97 1.27
N MET A 140 -1.46 -6.74 1.61
CA MET A 140 -1.64 -8.06 2.21
C MET A 140 -1.94 -8.04 3.70
N GLN A 141 -1.87 -6.88 4.37
CA GLN A 141 -2.25 -6.75 5.79
C GLN A 141 -3.75 -6.78 6.04
N ILE A 142 -4.58 -6.55 5.02
CA ILE A 142 -6.03 -6.39 5.19
C ILE A 142 -6.67 -7.74 5.44
N VAL A 143 -7.26 -7.95 6.62
CA VAL A 143 -7.85 -9.24 7.04
C VAL A 143 -9.05 -9.61 6.15
N LYS A 144 -9.90 -8.64 5.83
CA LYS A 144 -11.01 -8.80 4.87
C LYS A 144 -10.58 -8.30 3.50
N ILE A 145 -9.49 -8.87 2.95
CA ILE A 145 -8.94 -8.44 1.67
C ILE A 145 -9.99 -8.49 0.56
N GLY A 146 -10.10 -7.38 -0.17
CA GLY A 146 -11.00 -7.24 -1.30
C GLY A 146 -10.33 -7.60 -2.64
N GLU A 147 -11.15 -7.73 -3.68
CA GLU A 147 -10.64 -8.01 -5.03
C GLU A 147 -9.67 -6.94 -5.54
N LYS A 148 -9.87 -5.68 -5.16
CA LYS A 148 -9.00 -4.56 -5.55
C LYS A 148 -7.55 -4.82 -5.10
N ASP A 149 -7.36 -5.17 -3.82
CA ASP A 149 -6.03 -5.40 -3.26
C ASP A 149 -5.38 -6.68 -3.79
N ILE A 150 -6.20 -7.73 -4.05
CA ILE A 150 -5.73 -8.95 -4.70
C ILE A 150 -5.23 -8.65 -6.11
N LYS A 151 -5.98 -7.88 -6.91
CA LYS A 151 -5.60 -7.49 -8.27
C LYS A 151 -4.31 -6.66 -8.28
N ASP A 152 -4.21 -5.66 -7.39
CA ASP A 152 -3.03 -4.82 -7.23
C ASP A 152 -1.79 -5.69 -6.90
N THR A 153 -1.93 -6.66 -5.98
CA THR A 153 -0.86 -7.58 -5.59
C THR A 153 -0.46 -8.54 -6.72
N ILE A 154 -1.42 -9.03 -7.51
CA ILE A 154 -1.15 -9.89 -8.68
C ILE A 154 -0.32 -9.11 -9.72
N ILE A 155 -0.68 -7.85 -10.01
CA ILE A 155 0.07 -7.00 -10.93
C ILE A 155 1.50 -6.81 -10.44
N LEU A 156 1.68 -6.52 -9.14
CA LEU A 156 3.00 -6.38 -8.54
C LEU A 156 3.84 -7.66 -8.69
N LEU A 157 3.24 -8.81 -8.38
CA LEU A 157 3.88 -10.13 -8.51
C LEU A 157 4.08 -10.57 -9.96
N LEU A 158 3.32 -10.06 -10.92
CA LEU A 158 3.50 -10.37 -12.34
C LEU A 158 4.71 -9.64 -12.91
N GLU A 159 4.95 -8.39 -12.51
CA GLU A 159 5.96 -7.56 -13.15
C GLU A 159 7.32 -7.61 -12.45
N HIS A 160 7.36 -7.83 -11.14
CA HIS A 160 8.60 -7.77 -10.37
C HIS A 160 9.09 -9.13 -9.89
N GLU A 161 10.41 -9.34 -10.02
CA GLU A 161 11.08 -10.51 -9.48
C GLU A 161 11.13 -10.46 -7.94
N LEU A 162 11.22 -11.66 -7.33
CA LEU A 162 11.50 -11.82 -5.92
C LEU A 162 13.01 -11.78 -5.68
N GLY A 163 13.44 -11.10 -4.62
CA GLY A 163 14.85 -10.98 -4.27
C GLY A 163 15.07 -10.85 -2.76
N GLU A 164 16.33 -10.74 -2.35
CA GLU A 164 16.77 -10.65 -0.96
C GLU A 164 17.07 -9.19 -0.55
N SER A 165 16.87 -8.21 -1.44
CA SER A 165 17.08 -6.78 -1.22
C SER A 165 15.94 -5.96 -1.82
N ASP A 166 15.90 -4.66 -1.49
CA ASP A 166 14.94 -3.71 -2.06
C ASP A 166 15.40 -3.10 -3.40
N ASP A 167 16.52 -3.56 -3.94
CA ASP A 167 17.08 -3.07 -5.21
C ASP A 167 16.35 -3.68 -6.41
N GLY A 168 15.27 -3.01 -6.83
CA GLY A 168 14.46 -3.38 -7.99
C GLY A 168 13.66 -4.68 -7.86
N THR A 169 13.74 -5.37 -6.73
CA THR A 169 13.05 -6.65 -6.47
C THR A 169 12.11 -6.55 -5.26
N LEU A 170 11.12 -7.43 -5.18
CA LEU A 170 10.33 -7.60 -3.98
C LEU A 170 11.18 -8.35 -2.93
N ASN A 171 11.59 -7.66 -1.88
CA ASN A 171 12.47 -8.17 -0.83
C ASN A 171 11.76 -9.20 0.05
N VAL A 172 11.83 -10.48 -0.35
CA VAL A 172 11.16 -11.58 0.37
C VAL A 172 11.80 -11.86 1.73
N LYS A 173 13.08 -11.51 1.92
CA LYS A 173 13.76 -11.64 3.20
C LYS A 173 13.17 -10.69 4.24
N TYR A 174 12.93 -9.43 3.86
CA TYR A 174 12.28 -8.45 4.73
C TYR A 174 10.86 -8.88 5.08
N VAL A 175 10.06 -9.28 4.08
CA VAL A 175 8.70 -9.80 4.30
C VAL A 175 8.72 -10.98 5.27
N ALA A 176 9.52 -12.01 5.00
CA ALA A 176 9.58 -13.20 5.83
C ALA A 176 10.00 -12.87 7.27
N LYS A 177 11.01 -11.99 7.45
CA LYS A 177 11.47 -11.58 8.78
C LYS A 177 10.38 -10.86 9.57
N LEU A 178 9.62 -9.96 8.95
CA LEU A 178 8.49 -9.28 9.58
C LEU A 178 7.46 -10.30 10.05
N LEU A 179 7.06 -11.21 9.17
CA LEU A 179 6.07 -12.26 9.46
C LEU A 179 6.57 -13.29 10.48
N GLY A 180 7.87 -13.57 10.52
CA GLY A 180 8.49 -14.42 11.53
C GLY A 180 8.52 -13.82 12.94
N ASN A 181 8.37 -12.50 13.05
CA ASN A 181 8.34 -11.79 14.32
C ASN A 181 6.93 -11.52 14.84
N ASP A 182 5.91 -11.51 13.99
CA ASP A 182 4.53 -11.27 14.38
C ASP A 182 3.58 -12.32 13.79
N TRP A 183 2.95 -13.10 14.67
CA TRP A 183 2.01 -14.15 14.27
C TRP A 183 0.74 -13.60 13.61
N GLY A 184 0.26 -12.45 14.04
CA GLY A 184 -0.94 -11.82 13.47
C GLY A 184 -0.72 -11.44 12.01
N TRP A 185 0.41 -10.78 11.72
CA TRP A 185 0.86 -10.49 10.37
C TRP A 185 0.99 -11.78 9.53
N TYR A 186 1.71 -12.77 10.07
CA TYR A 186 1.90 -14.05 9.40
C TYR A 186 0.56 -14.69 9.03
N TYR A 187 -0.35 -14.81 9.98
CA TYR A 187 -1.64 -15.47 9.76
C TYR A 187 -2.49 -14.73 8.71
N THR A 188 -2.51 -13.41 8.75
CA THR A 188 -3.24 -12.60 7.76
C THR A 188 -2.64 -12.75 6.37
N VAL A 189 -1.32 -12.54 6.23
CA VAL A 189 -0.65 -12.58 4.92
C VAL A 189 -0.73 -13.97 4.30
N THR A 190 -0.48 -15.05 5.06
CA THR A 190 -0.57 -16.42 4.54
C THR A 190 -1.99 -16.80 4.12
N THR A 191 -3.01 -16.38 4.90
CA THR A 191 -4.42 -16.56 4.53
C THR A 191 -4.76 -15.82 3.23
N ASN A 192 -4.24 -14.59 3.07
CA ASN A 192 -4.50 -13.79 1.87
C ASN A 192 -3.73 -14.33 0.64
N ILE A 193 -2.53 -14.87 0.84
CA ILE A 193 -1.78 -15.58 -0.20
C ILE A 193 -2.60 -16.76 -0.77
N GLU A 194 -3.22 -17.55 0.09
CA GLU A 194 -4.08 -18.68 -0.37
C GLU A 194 -5.33 -18.18 -1.12
N LYS A 195 -5.96 -17.10 -0.65
CA LYS A 195 -7.07 -16.47 -1.39
C LYS A 195 -6.61 -15.98 -2.77
N MET A 196 -5.47 -15.30 -2.84
CA MET A 196 -4.90 -14.78 -4.08
C MET A 196 -4.57 -15.92 -5.06
N LYS A 197 -3.98 -17.02 -4.59
CA LYS A 197 -3.66 -18.20 -5.38
C LYS A 197 -4.89 -18.80 -6.06
N ASN A 198 -5.99 -18.91 -5.32
CA ASN A 198 -7.27 -19.36 -5.85
C ASN A 198 -7.88 -18.36 -6.83
N TYR A 199 -7.74 -17.06 -6.55
CA TYR A 199 -8.27 -15.99 -7.40
C TYR A 199 -7.59 -15.92 -8.78
N VAL A 200 -6.28 -16.18 -8.85
CA VAL A 200 -5.49 -16.19 -10.11
C VAL A 200 -6.08 -17.18 -11.12
N ASP A 201 -6.57 -18.33 -10.67
CA ASP A 201 -7.14 -19.35 -11.57
C ASP A 201 -8.38 -18.84 -12.30
N GLY A 202 -9.22 -18.06 -11.62
CA GLY A 202 -10.46 -17.49 -12.16
C GLY A 202 -10.26 -16.28 -13.09
N LEU A 203 -9.05 -15.69 -13.15
CA LEU A 203 -8.79 -14.51 -13.99
C LEU A 203 -8.64 -14.88 -15.46
N ALA A 204 -9.72 -14.72 -16.24
CA ALA A 204 -9.73 -15.04 -17.67
C ALA A 204 -8.81 -14.14 -18.51
N MET A 205 -8.50 -12.92 -18.02
CA MET A 205 -7.65 -11.94 -18.69
C MET A 205 -6.14 -12.23 -18.57
N LEU A 206 -5.73 -13.11 -17.66
CA LEU A 206 -4.35 -13.57 -17.57
C LEU A 206 -4.13 -14.77 -18.51
N SER A 207 -3.08 -14.70 -19.31
CA SER A 207 -2.60 -15.85 -20.09
C SER A 207 -2.10 -16.97 -19.16
N SER A 208 -1.98 -18.18 -19.70
CA SER A 208 -1.45 -19.32 -18.96
C SER A 208 -0.05 -19.09 -18.43
N ASP A 209 0.80 -18.37 -19.19
CA ASP A 209 2.16 -18.03 -18.76
C ASP A 209 2.17 -17.02 -17.62
N GLU A 210 1.35 -15.97 -17.69
CA GLU A 210 1.21 -15.00 -16.62
C GLU A 210 0.71 -15.65 -15.32
N LYS A 211 -0.31 -16.52 -15.40
CA LYS A 211 -0.77 -17.31 -14.25
C LYS A 211 0.35 -18.15 -13.67
N ARG A 212 1.15 -18.80 -14.52
CA ARG A 212 2.29 -19.63 -14.10
C ARG A 212 3.34 -18.78 -13.38
N ILE A 213 3.69 -17.60 -13.90
CA ILE A 213 4.64 -16.66 -13.27
C ILE A 213 4.15 -16.26 -11.88
N VAL A 214 2.93 -15.75 -11.77
CA VAL A 214 2.36 -15.31 -10.48
C VAL A 214 2.32 -16.45 -9.47
N LYS A 215 1.85 -17.64 -9.87
CA LYS A 215 1.79 -18.81 -8.99
C LYS A 215 3.17 -19.29 -8.54
N SER A 216 4.16 -19.26 -9.42
CA SER A 216 5.55 -19.60 -9.07
C SER A 216 6.09 -18.62 -8.02
N ARG A 217 5.88 -17.31 -8.20
CA ARG A 217 6.30 -16.29 -7.23
C ARG A 217 5.56 -16.42 -5.90
N ILE A 218 4.27 -16.70 -5.92
CA ILE A 218 3.50 -17.01 -4.71
C ILE A 218 4.11 -18.21 -3.97
N SER A 219 4.43 -19.30 -4.67
CA SER A 219 5.02 -20.49 -4.04
C SER A 219 6.39 -20.18 -3.43
N THR A 220 7.26 -19.49 -4.16
CA THR A 220 8.59 -19.09 -3.66
C THR A 220 8.47 -18.19 -2.42
N LEU A 221 7.57 -17.22 -2.44
CA LEU A 221 7.30 -16.33 -1.29
C LEU A 221 6.81 -17.13 -0.08
N SER A 222 5.83 -18.02 -0.28
CA SER A 222 5.29 -18.87 0.78
C SER A 222 6.37 -19.75 1.39
N GLU A 223 7.20 -20.42 0.58
CA GLU A 223 8.31 -21.22 1.05
C GLU A 223 9.31 -20.40 1.86
N ARG A 224 9.61 -19.18 1.42
CA ARG A 224 10.54 -18.32 2.15
C ARG A 224 9.97 -17.87 3.49
N ILE A 225 8.66 -17.57 3.55
CA ILE A 225 7.96 -17.23 4.80
C ILE A 225 7.98 -18.42 5.78
N GLU A 226 7.71 -19.63 5.30
CA GLU A 226 7.69 -20.83 6.16
C GLU A 226 9.07 -21.18 6.72
N ARG A 227 10.12 -21.03 5.93
CA ARG A 227 11.51 -21.31 6.33
C ARG A 227 12.09 -20.29 7.30
N GLU A 228 11.49 -19.11 7.42
CA GLU A 228 11.99 -18.08 8.35
C GLU A 228 11.81 -18.48 9.79
N ASP A 229 12.83 -18.23 10.61
CA ASP A 229 12.79 -18.50 12.03
C ASP A 229 11.68 -17.69 12.72
N LYS A 230 10.90 -18.37 13.54
CA LYS A 230 9.80 -17.75 14.28
C LYS A 230 10.26 -17.32 15.67
N SER A 231 10.04 -16.06 16.00
CA SER A 231 10.38 -15.49 17.32
C SER A 231 9.63 -16.19 18.47
N MET A 232 10.14 -16.09 19.70
CA MET A 232 9.46 -16.63 20.88
C MET A 232 8.06 -16.01 21.06
N LYS A 233 7.92 -14.69 20.85
CA LYS A 233 6.63 -13.98 20.90
C LYS A 233 5.66 -14.58 19.88
N TRP A 234 6.11 -14.83 18.66
CA TRP A 234 5.33 -15.47 17.61
C TRP A 234 4.83 -16.86 18.05
N LYS A 235 5.74 -17.70 18.55
CA LYS A 235 5.43 -19.09 19.00
C LYS A 235 4.41 -19.09 20.14
N PHE A 236 4.52 -18.18 21.10
CA PHE A 236 3.52 -18.04 22.16
C PHE A 236 2.16 -17.61 21.62
N ARG A 237 2.12 -16.60 20.73
CA ARG A 237 0.88 -16.11 20.13
C ARG A 237 0.19 -17.20 19.29
N ALA A 238 0.96 -17.99 18.57
CA ALA A 238 0.46 -19.10 17.74
C ALA A 238 -0.32 -20.15 18.54
N LYS A 239 0.00 -20.38 19.83
CA LYS A 239 -0.76 -21.32 20.69
C LYS A 239 -2.20 -20.88 20.90
N ALA A 240 -2.48 -19.57 20.96
CA ALA A 240 -3.85 -19.05 21.05
C ALA A 240 -4.57 -19.12 19.69
N GLY A 241 -3.80 -19.02 18.61
CA GLY A 241 -4.32 -19.07 17.25
C GLY A 241 -5.36 -17.97 16.97
N PRO A 242 -6.25 -18.18 16.00
CA PRO A 242 -7.27 -17.20 15.60
C PRO A 242 -8.45 -17.10 16.58
N LYS A 243 -8.46 -17.91 17.65
CA LYS A 243 -9.50 -17.82 18.71
C LYS A 243 -9.45 -16.49 19.48
N VAL A 244 -8.29 -15.85 19.51
CA VAL A 244 -8.09 -14.52 20.10
C VAL A 244 -7.85 -13.55 18.95
N LYS A 245 -8.56 -12.41 18.91
CA LYS A 245 -8.43 -11.38 17.87
C LYS A 245 -6.96 -10.99 17.70
N TRP A 246 -6.49 -10.95 16.46
CA TRP A 246 -5.07 -10.75 16.10
C TRP A 246 -4.82 -9.51 15.27
N TYR A 247 -5.85 -8.73 14.98
CA TYR A 247 -5.81 -7.55 14.14
C TYR A 247 -6.64 -6.43 14.73
N THR A 248 -6.43 -5.23 14.27
CA THR A 248 -7.26 -4.06 14.56
C THR A 248 -8.28 -3.92 13.43
N ASP A 249 -9.54 -3.58 13.73
CA ASP A 249 -10.47 -3.21 12.68
C ASP A 249 -10.00 -1.88 12.06
N VAL A 250 -10.12 -1.79 10.75
CA VAL A 250 -9.82 -0.54 10.04
C VAL A 250 -10.95 0.43 10.34
N ASP A 251 -10.66 1.48 11.08
CA ASP A 251 -11.60 2.57 11.31
C ASP A 251 -11.72 3.37 10.01
N ASP A 252 -12.95 3.51 9.53
CA ASP A 252 -13.25 4.36 8.41
C ASP A 252 -13.20 5.83 8.88
N VAL A 253 -12.03 6.45 8.76
CA VAL A 253 -11.80 7.83 9.23
C VAL A 253 -12.68 8.84 8.49
N GLU A 254 -13.15 8.50 7.28
CA GLU A 254 -14.08 9.34 6.53
C GLU A 254 -15.45 9.39 7.21
N ASN A 255 -15.89 8.29 7.83
CA ASN A 255 -17.15 8.24 8.58
C ASN A 255 -17.11 8.99 9.92
N LEU A 256 -15.93 9.29 10.47
CA LEU A 256 -15.81 10.15 11.65
C LEU A 256 -16.19 11.62 11.35
N GLY A 257 -16.36 11.98 10.08
CA GLY A 257 -16.82 13.28 9.61
C GLY A 257 -18.30 13.37 9.25
N ALA A 258 -18.97 12.24 9.07
CA ALA A 258 -20.41 12.22 8.80
C ALA A 258 -21.18 12.41 10.11
N THR A 259 -21.95 13.49 10.23
CA THR A 259 -23.02 13.59 11.23
C THR A 259 -23.99 12.43 10.98
N PRO A 260 -24.44 11.70 12.02
CA PRO A 260 -25.53 10.75 11.85
C PRO A 260 -26.70 11.52 11.22
N SER A 261 -27.19 11.04 10.07
CA SER A 261 -28.47 11.52 9.53
C SER A 261 -29.53 11.17 10.56
N GLU A 262 -30.22 12.19 11.08
CA GLU A 262 -31.40 12.07 11.90
C GLU A 262 -32.50 11.24 11.21
#